data_7d6fa1be4e6fc45d44c0a32a515b7b7d
#
_entry.id   7d6fa1be4e6fc45d44c0a32a515b7b7d
#
_cell.length_a   1.000
_cell.length_b   1.000
_cell.length_c   1.000
_cell.angle_alpha   90.00
_cell.angle_beta   90.00
_cell.angle_gamma   90.00
#
_symmetry.space_group_name_H-M   'P 1'
#
loop_
_entity.id
_entity.type
_entity.pdbx_description
1 polymer ?
#
loop_
_entity_poly.entity_id
_entity_poly.type
_entity_poly.pdbx_seq_one_letter_code
_entity_poly.pdbx_strand_id
1 'polypeptide(L)'
;MKSLATAIEGLSHVHDHTLLSAGACHAVIGRVADHRSALSDDERQHIGHAVESRQLAYSTGRYLAKRALAELDVPVESIPTHPSRRPVWPEGIVGSITHSRRYGIAIVCRCAGLAGVGVDLELAGRVTGDIAESVMTEAEREARLGDWPPSAYTSNFSAKEAVFKAVNPIVGLMVGFREVEIHWLAGERAFTASYIGPNRENAVIDGGRGAVFVLDGHVGALFWIDAKGS
;
A
#
# COMPACT_ATOMS: atom_id res chain seq x y z
N MET A 1 -10.60 -8.29 -1.43
CA MET A 1 -9.56 -7.30 -1.81
C MET A 1 -9.69 -6.80 -3.27
N LYS A 2 -9.88 -7.65 -4.31
CA LYS A 2 -10.16 -7.17 -5.69
C LYS A 2 -11.32 -6.17 -5.74
N SER A 3 -12.40 -6.40 -5.00
CA SER A 3 -13.54 -5.49 -4.89
C SER A 3 -13.20 -4.10 -4.34
N LEU A 4 -12.23 -4.01 -3.42
CA LEU A 4 -11.71 -2.73 -2.93
C LEU A 4 -10.97 -1.96 -4.03
N ALA A 5 -10.09 -2.63 -4.81
CA ALA A 5 -9.41 -1.99 -5.92
C ALA A 5 -10.41 -1.44 -6.95
N THR A 6 -11.41 -2.23 -7.32
CA THR A 6 -12.49 -1.80 -8.23
C THR A 6 -13.30 -0.63 -7.64
N ALA A 7 -13.59 -0.65 -6.34
CA ALA A 7 -14.31 0.44 -5.68
C ALA A 7 -13.49 1.73 -5.63
N ILE A 8 -12.19 1.66 -5.40
CA ILE A 8 -11.28 2.82 -5.45
C ILE A 8 -11.27 3.42 -6.86
N GLU A 9 -11.16 2.59 -7.88
CA GLU A 9 -11.17 3.03 -9.27
C GLU A 9 -12.49 3.67 -9.69
N GLY A 10 -13.60 3.19 -9.15
CA GLY A 10 -14.94 3.75 -9.39
C GLY A 10 -15.18 5.12 -8.75
N LEU A 11 -14.26 5.64 -7.94
CA LEU A 11 -14.41 6.96 -7.33
C LEU A 11 -14.22 8.05 -8.39
N SER A 12 -15.31 8.77 -8.70
CA SER A 12 -15.26 9.93 -9.58
C SER A 12 -14.61 11.14 -8.91
N HIS A 13 -14.74 11.26 -7.59
CA HIS A 13 -14.15 12.32 -6.77
C HIS A 13 -13.80 11.78 -5.37
N VAL A 14 -12.69 12.25 -4.83
CA VAL A 14 -12.35 12.08 -3.42
C VAL A 14 -12.61 13.41 -2.73
N HIS A 15 -13.60 13.42 -1.86
CA HIS A 15 -13.92 14.57 -0.98
C HIS A 15 -12.94 14.62 0.21
N ASP A 16 -13.39 15.06 1.38
CA ASP A 16 -12.57 15.12 2.59
C ASP A 16 -12.05 13.72 2.97
N HIS A 17 -12.94 12.72 2.92
CA HIS A 17 -12.57 11.29 2.96
C HIS A 17 -13.71 10.43 2.40
N THR A 18 -13.35 9.27 1.87
CA THR A 18 -14.28 8.26 1.35
C THR A 18 -13.97 6.92 2.00
N LEU A 19 -14.99 6.31 2.61
CA LEU A 19 -14.90 4.95 3.18
C LEU A 19 -15.35 3.92 2.15
N LEU A 20 -14.57 2.87 1.99
CA LEU A 20 -14.88 1.70 1.18
C LEU A 20 -14.73 0.45 2.03
N SER A 21 -15.65 -0.50 1.90
CA SER A 21 -15.68 -1.73 2.69
C SER A 21 -15.71 -2.96 1.80
N ALA A 22 -14.98 -4.00 2.18
CA ALA A 22 -14.99 -5.31 1.54
C ALA A 22 -14.80 -6.42 2.60
N GLY A 23 -15.90 -6.96 3.09
CA GLY A 23 -15.89 -7.91 4.19
C GLY A 23 -15.28 -7.31 5.46
N ALA A 24 -14.27 -7.98 6.01
CA ALA A 24 -13.55 -7.53 7.21
C ALA A 24 -12.42 -6.52 6.92
N CYS A 25 -12.43 -5.87 5.76
CA CYS A 25 -11.45 -4.86 5.36
C CYS A 25 -12.13 -3.53 5.07
N HIS A 26 -11.53 -2.46 5.57
CA HIS A 26 -11.95 -1.08 5.31
C HIS A 26 -10.81 -0.26 4.76
N ALA A 27 -11.09 0.51 3.71
CA ALA A 27 -10.17 1.49 3.16
C ALA A 27 -10.78 2.89 3.31
N VAL A 28 -9.98 3.82 3.80
CA VAL A 28 -10.34 5.23 3.84
C VAL A 28 -9.37 6.02 2.97
N ILE A 29 -9.93 6.78 2.03
CA ILE A 29 -9.18 7.58 1.07
C ILE A 29 -9.54 9.04 1.31
N GLY A 30 -8.55 9.92 1.33
CA GLY A 30 -8.78 11.35 1.50
C GLY A 30 -7.72 12.20 0.81
N ARG A 31 -8.01 13.50 0.66
CA ARG A 31 -7.00 14.46 0.22
C ARG A 31 -5.98 14.70 1.31
N VAL A 32 -4.73 14.93 0.92
CA VAL A 32 -3.69 15.35 1.86
C VAL A 32 -4.05 16.74 2.38
N ALA A 33 -4.22 16.84 3.69
CA ALA A 33 -4.61 18.04 4.41
C ALA A 33 -3.95 18.11 5.80
N ASP A 34 -4.17 19.19 6.52
CA ASP A 34 -3.68 19.34 7.89
C ASP A 34 -4.58 18.60 8.89
N HIS A 35 -4.13 17.42 9.29
CA HIS A 35 -4.75 16.61 10.34
C HIS A 35 -3.89 16.49 11.59
N ARG A 36 -2.94 17.43 11.82
CA ARG A 36 -2.03 17.40 12.98
C ARG A 36 -2.75 17.44 14.33
N SER A 37 -3.93 18.03 14.38
CA SER A 37 -4.78 18.02 15.59
C SER A 37 -5.30 16.62 15.96
N ALA A 38 -5.38 15.69 14.99
CA ALA A 38 -5.80 14.31 15.22
C ALA A 38 -4.64 13.38 15.62
N LEU A 39 -3.41 13.87 15.67
CA LEU A 39 -2.26 13.10 16.12
C LEU A 39 -2.20 13.03 17.65
N SER A 40 -1.81 11.87 18.17
CA SER A 40 -1.39 11.73 19.57
C SER A 40 -0.06 12.46 19.82
N ASP A 41 0.32 12.60 21.08
CA ASP A 41 1.58 13.27 21.43
C ASP A 41 2.80 12.54 20.86
N ASP A 42 2.81 11.20 20.93
CA ASP A 42 3.88 10.38 20.37
C ASP A 42 3.98 10.54 18.85
N GLU A 43 2.83 10.56 18.17
CA GLU A 43 2.79 10.76 16.71
C GLU A 43 3.26 12.17 16.34
N ARG A 44 2.89 13.20 17.10
CA ARG A 44 3.39 14.59 16.93
C ARG A 44 4.89 14.67 17.13
N GLN A 45 5.40 14.07 18.20
CA GLN A 45 6.83 14.05 18.50
C GLN A 45 7.62 13.37 17.38
N HIS A 46 7.11 12.23 16.88
CA HIS A 46 7.76 11.48 15.78
C HIS A 46 7.96 12.31 14.53
N ILE A 47 7.00 13.19 14.18
CA ILE A 47 7.02 13.94 12.91
C ILE A 47 7.43 15.41 13.07
N GLY A 48 7.57 15.90 14.30
CA GLY A 48 7.71 17.33 14.59
C GLY A 48 8.88 18.04 13.94
N HIS A 49 9.97 17.33 13.61
CA HIS A 49 11.14 17.86 12.93
C HIS A 49 11.12 17.71 11.40
N ALA A 50 10.09 17.11 10.83
CA ALA A 50 9.99 16.91 9.38
C ALA A 50 9.52 18.19 8.70
N VAL A 51 9.81 18.30 7.40
CA VAL A 51 9.27 19.38 6.55
C VAL A 51 7.73 19.32 6.49
N GLU A 52 7.11 20.47 6.29
CA GLU A 52 5.64 20.60 6.36
C GLU A 52 4.91 19.58 5.47
N SER A 53 5.34 19.40 4.23
CA SER A 53 4.73 18.41 3.32
C SER A 53 4.73 16.99 3.87
N ARG A 54 5.79 16.63 4.62
CA ARG A 54 5.89 15.33 5.28
C ARG A 54 4.95 15.26 6.50
N GLN A 55 4.83 16.35 7.25
CA GLN A 55 3.90 16.43 8.39
C GLN A 55 2.44 16.29 7.92
N LEU A 56 2.05 16.98 6.83
CA LEU A 56 0.72 16.88 6.25
C LEU A 56 0.42 15.46 5.77
N ALA A 57 1.33 14.86 5.02
CA ALA A 57 1.16 13.50 4.51
C ALA A 57 1.05 12.46 5.65
N TYR A 58 1.91 12.57 6.67
CA TYR A 58 1.88 11.69 7.83
C TYR A 58 0.59 11.85 8.64
N SER A 59 0.19 13.09 8.96
CA SER A 59 -1.03 13.35 9.73
C SER A 59 -2.27 12.89 8.99
N THR A 60 -2.33 13.08 7.66
CA THR A 60 -3.39 12.53 6.83
C THR A 60 -3.42 11.01 6.91
N GLY A 61 -2.30 10.33 6.72
CA GLY A 61 -2.24 8.87 6.78
C GLY A 61 -2.71 8.32 8.14
N ARG A 62 -2.33 8.95 9.25
CA ARG A 62 -2.76 8.56 10.60
C ARG A 62 -4.25 8.82 10.82
N TYR A 63 -4.75 9.98 10.39
CA TYR A 63 -6.16 10.31 10.46
C TYR A 63 -7.03 9.28 9.71
N LEU A 64 -6.68 8.96 8.46
CA LEU A 64 -7.41 7.99 7.65
C LEU A 64 -7.36 6.58 8.27
N ALA A 65 -6.21 6.18 8.81
CA ALA A 65 -6.05 4.89 9.47
C ALA A 65 -6.89 4.76 10.74
N LYS A 66 -6.93 5.80 11.59
CA LYS A 66 -7.80 5.83 12.77
C LYS A 66 -9.28 5.77 12.38
N ARG A 67 -9.67 6.43 11.30
CA ARG A 67 -11.03 6.33 10.75
C ARG A 67 -11.34 4.90 10.30
N ALA A 68 -10.44 4.27 9.56
CA ALA A 68 -10.63 2.90 9.09
C ALA A 68 -10.71 1.88 10.25
N LEU A 69 -9.92 2.09 11.31
CA LEU A 69 -9.97 1.27 12.52
C LEU A 69 -11.29 1.43 13.28
N ALA A 70 -11.82 2.65 13.34
CA ALA A 70 -13.12 2.91 13.98
C ALA A 70 -14.27 2.14 13.30
N GLU A 71 -14.23 1.98 11.98
CA GLU A 71 -15.22 1.17 11.23
C GLU A 71 -15.11 -0.34 11.52
N LEU A 72 -13.97 -0.78 12.06
CA LEU A 72 -13.79 -2.16 12.57
C LEU A 72 -14.17 -2.31 14.06
N ASP A 73 -14.74 -1.28 14.69
CA ASP A 73 -14.96 -1.23 16.15
C ASP A 73 -13.66 -1.39 16.96
N VAL A 74 -12.54 -0.87 16.42
CA VAL A 74 -11.21 -0.86 17.06
C VAL A 74 -10.67 0.58 17.11
N PRO A 75 -11.37 1.52 17.77
CA PRO A 75 -10.90 2.89 17.83
C PRO A 75 -9.60 2.97 18.66
N VAL A 76 -8.64 3.74 18.17
CA VAL A 76 -7.35 3.94 18.83
C VAL A 76 -7.00 5.41 18.92
N GLU A 77 -6.32 5.80 19.99
CA GLU A 77 -5.79 7.15 20.15
C GLU A 77 -4.49 7.33 19.34
N SER A 78 -3.66 6.30 19.30
CA SER A 78 -2.35 6.33 18.63
C SER A 78 -2.13 5.10 17.76
N ILE A 79 -1.41 5.30 16.64
CA ILE A 79 -0.82 4.24 15.82
C ILE A 79 0.69 4.46 15.85
N PRO A 80 1.45 3.80 16.73
CA PRO A 80 2.88 4.04 16.88
C PRO A 80 3.65 3.75 15.59
N THR A 81 4.83 4.35 15.49
CA THR A 81 5.75 4.08 14.37
C THR A 81 6.88 3.18 14.84
N HIS A 82 7.04 2.04 14.20
CA HIS A 82 8.16 1.12 14.43
C HIS A 82 9.49 1.76 13.99
N PRO A 83 10.66 1.40 14.53
CA PRO A 83 11.97 1.88 14.06
C PRO A 83 12.21 1.71 12.54
N SER A 84 11.62 0.68 11.92
CA SER A 84 11.60 0.50 10.46
C SER A 84 10.60 1.40 9.72
N ARG A 85 10.03 2.40 10.40
CA ARG A 85 9.06 3.39 9.88
C ARG A 85 7.68 2.86 9.51
N ARG A 86 7.39 1.58 9.71
CA ARG A 86 6.05 1.03 9.50
C ARG A 86 5.11 1.38 10.66
N PRO A 87 3.78 1.48 10.43
CA PRO A 87 2.81 1.58 11.50
C PRO A 87 2.79 0.31 12.35
N VAL A 88 2.58 0.45 13.66
CA VAL A 88 2.31 -0.66 14.57
C VAL A 88 0.80 -0.72 14.78
N TRP A 89 0.20 -1.75 14.20
CA TRP A 89 -1.25 -1.95 14.26
C TRP A 89 -1.67 -2.58 15.58
N PRO A 90 -2.93 -2.38 16.03
CA PRO A 90 -3.50 -3.13 17.15
C PRO A 90 -3.47 -4.63 16.91
N GLU A 91 -3.51 -5.40 17.99
CA GLU A 91 -3.60 -6.86 17.92
C GLU A 91 -4.82 -7.30 17.10
N GLY A 92 -4.65 -8.32 16.27
CA GLY A 92 -5.70 -8.84 15.41
C GLY A 92 -5.97 -7.99 14.15
N ILE A 93 -5.17 -6.96 13.90
CA ILE A 93 -5.30 -6.08 12.72
C ILE A 93 -4.05 -6.15 11.87
N VAL A 94 -4.24 -6.23 10.56
CA VAL A 94 -3.23 -5.93 9.53
C VAL A 94 -3.65 -4.68 8.78
N GLY A 95 -2.69 -3.89 8.32
CA GLY A 95 -3.02 -2.67 7.61
C GLY A 95 -1.84 -2.06 6.87
N SER A 96 -2.15 -1.09 6.03
CA SER A 96 -1.16 -0.36 5.24
C SER A 96 -1.62 1.08 5.02
N ILE A 97 -0.65 1.99 4.96
CA ILE A 97 -0.87 3.40 4.68
C ILE A 97 0.02 3.80 3.50
N THR A 98 -0.54 4.57 2.59
CA THR A 98 0.21 5.24 1.53
C THR A 98 -0.26 6.68 1.34
N HIS A 99 0.56 7.48 0.70
CA HIS A 99 0.19 8.84 0.30
C HIS A 99 0.97 9.25 -0.95
N SER A 100 0.32 10.00 -1.80
CA SER A 100 0.93 10.85 -2.83
C SER A 100 1.01 12.29 -2.32
N ARG A 101 1.29 13.24 -3.23
CA ARG A 101 1.16 14.68 -2.89
C ARG A 101 -0.28 15.12 -2.69
N ARG A 102 -1.27 14.43 -3.28
CA ARG A 102 -2.68 14.85 -3.30
C ARG A 102 -3.58 13.99 -2.44
N TYR A 103 -3.29 12.71 -2.30
CA TYR A 103 -4.15 11.72 -1.68
C TYR A 103 -3.39 10.87 -0.67
N GLY A 104 -4.09 10.49 0.39
CA GLY A 104 -3.71 9.43 1.30
C GLY A 104 -4.70 8.27 1.20
N ILE A 105 -4.23 7.06 1.44
CA ILE A 105 -5.05 5.85 1.56
C ILE A 105 -4.57 5.09 2.78
N ALA A 106 -5.51 4.66 3.62
CA ALA A 106 -5.27 3.71 4.67
C ALA A 106 -6.20 2.51 4.50
N ILE A 107 -5.67 1.31 4.62
CA ILE A 107 -6.42 0.07 4.59
C ILE A 107 -6.14 -0.67 5.88
N VAL A 108 -7.19 -1.17 6.53
CA VAL A 108 -7.11 -2.03 7.70
C VAL A 108 -8.03 -3.24 7.53
N CYS A 109 -7.57 -4.38 8.00
CA CYS A 109 -8.31 -5.65 7.91
C CYS A 109 -8.15 -6.43 9.22
N ARG A 110 -9.17 -7.21 9.62
CA ARG A 110 -9.00 -8.21 10.67
C ARG A 110 -8.13 -9.36 10.18
N CYS A 111 -7.21 -9.83 11.02
CA CYS A 111 -6.28 -10.94 10.67
C CYS A 111 -6.96 -12.28 10.40
N ALA A 112 -8.26 -12.45 10.70
CA ALA A 112 -8.98 -13.73 10.61
C ALA A 112 -8.96 -14.41 9.22
N GLY A 113 -8.41 -13.76 8.20
CA GLY A 113 -8.29 -14.33 6.84
C GLY A 113 -7.09 -13.77 6.07
N LEU A 114 -6.34 -12.84 6.67
CA LEU A 114 -5.20 -12.19 6.01
C LEU A 114 -3.97 -12.18 6.91
N ALA A 115 -2.83 -12.61 6.37
CA ALA A 115 -1.54 -12.50 7.03
C ALA A 115 -0.91 -11.12 6.81
N GLY A 116 -1.20 -10.46 5.70
CA GLY A 116 -0.68 -9.13 5.39
C GLY A 116 -1.45 -8.42 4.29
N VAL A 117 -1.40 -7.10 4.31
CA VAL A 117 -1.95 -6.21 3.29
C VAL A 117 -1.01 -5.04 3.05
N GLY A 118 -0.85 -4.67 1.78
CA GLY A 118 -0.08 -3.50 1.36
C GLY A 118 -0.84 -2.66 0.34
N VAL A 119 -0.73 -1.35 0.45
CA VAL A 119 -1.25 -0.40 -0.53
C VAL A 119 -0.18 0.61 -0.90
N ASP A 120 -0.13 0.93 -2.18
CA ASP A 120 0.70 2.02 -2.68
C ASP A 120 -0.06 2.90 -3.66
N LEU A 121 0.38 4.16 -3.82
CA LEU A 121 -0.24 5.16 -4.70
C LEU A 121 0.81 6.14 -5.22
N GLU A 122 0.99 6.17 -6.55
CA GLU A 122 1.97 6.99 -7.22
C GLU A 122 1.36 7.83 -8.34
N LEU A 123 1.90 9.03 -8.57
CA LEU A 123 1.50 9.83 -9.73
C LEU A 123 1.87 9.06 -11.01
N ALA A 124 0.93 8.92 -11.93
CA ALA A 124 1.17 8.23 -13.19
C ALA A 124 2.33 8.89 -13.96
N GLY A 125 3.27 8.06 -14.45
CA GLY A 125 4.47 8.53 -15.14
C GLY A 125 5.60 9.03 -14.23
N ARG A 126 5.48 8.93 -12.90
CA ARG A 126 6.56 9.29 -11.96
C ARG A 126 7.81 8.44 -12.14
N VAL A 127 7.63 7.16 -12.43
CA VAL A 127 8.75 6.24 -12.67
C VAL A 127 9.11 6.29 -14.14
N THR A 128 10.32 6.82 -14.43
CA THR A 128 10.91 6.87 -15.75
C THR A 128 11.76 5.65 -16.04
N GLY A 129 12.27 5.52 -17.28
CA GLY A 129 13.11 4.39 -17.67
C GLY A 129 14.33 4.17 -16.78
N ASP A 130 15.01 5.27 -16.40
CA ASP A 130 16.21 5.20 -15.55
C ASP A 130 15.89 4.64 -14.15
N ILE A 131 14.75 5.05 -13.56
CA ILE A 131 14.29 4.51 -12.28
C ILE A 131 13.85 3.05 -12.45
N ALA A 132 13.18 2.73 -13.56
CA ALA A 132 12.73 1.38 -13.87
C ALA A 132 13.90 0.39 -13.91
N GLU A 133 15.06 0.78 -14.44
CA GLU A 133 16.27 -0.06 -14.45
C GLU A 133 16.73 -0.49 -13.05
N SER A 134 16.55 0.36 -12.06
CA SER A 134 16.93 0.05 -10.67
C SER A 134 15.88 -0.77 -9.92
N VAL A 135 14.63 -0.75 -10.38
CA VAL A 135 13.48 -1.35 -9.70
C VAL A 135 13.06 -2.67 -10.32
N MET A 136 13.09 -2.78 -11.65
CA MET A 136 12.59 -3.95 -12.39
C MET A 136 13.67 -5.04 -12.53
N THR A 137 13.24 -6.30 -12.49
CA THR A 137 14.07 -7.44 -12.88
C THR A 137 14.29 -7.43 -14.40
N GLU A 138 15.24 -8.22 -14.88
CA GLU A 138 15.47 -8.38 -16.32
C GLU A 138 14.23 -9.01 -16.98
N ALA A 139 13.68 -10.05 -16.38
CA ALA A 139 12.46 -10.71 -16.87
C ALA A 139 11.27 -9.75 -16.98
N GLU A 140 11.07 -8.86 -16.00
CA GLU A 140 10.01 -7.84 -16.05
C GLU A 140 10.22 -6.83 -17.19
N ARG A 141 11.48 -6.50 -17.49
CA ARG A 141 11.83 -5.60 -18.60
C ARG A 141 11.63 -6.27 -19.95
N GLU A 142 11.96 -7.56 -20.05
CA GLU A 142 11.78 -8.35 -21.27
C GLU A 142 10.31 -8.70 -21.54
N ALA A 143 9.58 -9.05 -20.48
CA ALA A 143 8.12 -9.28 -20.52
C ALA A 143 7.32 -8.00 -20.83
N ARG A 144 8.01 -6.90 -21.06
CA ARG A 144 7.46 -5.61 -21.44
C ARG A 144 6.57 -5.77 -22.66
N LEU A 145 5.31 -5.88 -22.41
CA LEU A 145 4.28 -5.95 -23.43
C LEU A 145 4.27 -4.61 -24.18
N GLY A 146 4.53 -4.65 -25.48
CA GLY A 146 4.82 -3.50 -26.32
C GLY A 146 3.83 -2.34 -26.30
N ASP A 147 2.61 -2.55 -25.78
CA ASP A 147 1.51 -1.57 -25.73
C ASP A 147 1.17 -1.09 -24.31
N TRP A 148 2.04 -1.30 -23.36
CA TRP A 148 1.80 -0.80 -22.01
C TRP A 148 1.89 0.74 -21.97
N PRO A 149 0.92 1.42 -21.31
CA PRO A 149 0.91 2.88 -21.23
C PRO A 149 2.18 3.38 -20.53
N PRO A 150 2.54 4.66 -20.67
CA PRO A 150 3.68 5.27 -19.95
C PRO A 150 3.65 5.08 -18.43
N SER A 151 2.49 4.74 -17.88
CA SER A 151 2.29 4.36 -16.49
C SER A 151 2.76 2.96 -16.13
N ALA A 152 3.20 2.12 -17.07
CA ALA A 152 3.59 0.72 -16.83
C ALA A 152 4.72 0.60 -15.80
N TYR A 153 5.75 1.43 -15.92
CA TYR A 153 6.84 1.46 -14.95
C TYR A 153 6.36 1.87 -13.56
N THR A 154 5.44 2.86 -13.51
CA THR A 154 4.84 3.30 -12.25
C THR A 154 3.94 2.22 -11.66
N SER A 155 3.20 1.47 -12.48
CA SER A 155 2.38 0.34 -12.02
C SER A 155 3.23 -0.76 -11.41
N ASN A 156 4.35 -1.12 -12.06
CA ASN A 156 5.28 -2.13 -11.55
C ASN A 156 5.92 -1.68 -10.23
N PHE A 157 6.37 -0.43 -10.17
CA PHE A 157 6.91 0.16 -8.93
C PHE A 157 5.88 0.11 -7.80
N SER A 158 4.67 0.60 -8.05
CA SER A 158 3.60 0.63 -7.06
C SER A 158 3.20 -0.79 -6.60
N ALA A 159 3.21 -1.79 -7.52
CA ALA A 159 2.99 -3.19 -7.19
C ALA A 159 4.07 -3.70 -6.22
N LYS A 160 5.36 -3.44 -6.49
CA LYS A 160 6.47 -3.84 -5.62
C LYS A 160 6.43 -3.16 -4.25
N GLU A 161 6.09 -1.87 -4.21
CA GLU A 161 5.87 -1.15 -2.94
C GLU A 161 4.72 -1.75 -2.13
N ALA A 162 3.62 -2.11 -2.78
CA ALA A 162 2.51 -2.78 -2.12
C ALA A 162 2.90 -4.16 -1.59
N VAL A 163 3.67 -4.95 -2.35
CA VAL A 163 4.25 -6.23 -1.90
C VAL A 163 5.11 -6.01 -0.66
N PHE A 164 6.06 -5.07 -0.72
CA PHE A 164 6.94 -4.77 0.40
C PHE A 164 6.15 -4.40 1.67
N LYS A 165 5.14 -3.52 1.55
CA LYS A 165 4.32 -3.08 2.68
C LYS A 165 3.48 -4.22 3.29
N ALA A 166 3.07 -5.19 2.49
CA ALA A 166 2.34 -6.37 2.97
C ALA A 166 3.25 -7.37 3.72
N VAL A 167 4.48 -7.55 3.23
CA VAL A 167 5.40 -8.60 3.69
C VAL A 167 6.28 -8.15 4.85
N ASN A 168 6.74 -6.90 4.85
CA ASN A 168 7.65 -6.39 5.87
C ASN A 168 7.15 -6.60 7.32
N PRO A 169 5.84 -6.41 7.64
CA PRO A 169 5.35 -6.72 8.98
C PRO A 169 5.43 -8.20 9.36
N ILE A 170 5.41 -9.11 8.39
CA ILE A 170 5.41 -10.56 8.61
C ILE A 170 6.84 -11.07 8.86
N VAL A 171 7.78 -10.69 7.99
CA VAL A 171 9.15 -11.24 8.00
C VAL A 171 10.15 -10.35 8.73
N GLY A 172 9.82 -9.06 8.94
CA GLY A 172 10.70 -8.10 9.62
C GLY A 172 11.95 -7.68 8.82
N LEU A 173 12.11 -8.17 7.61
CA LEU A 173 13.28 -7.96 6.76
C LEU A 173 12.99 -7.01 5.60
N MET A 174 14.02 -6.33 5.13
CA MET A 174 13.97 -5.56 3.89
C MET A 174 14.01 -6.51 2.71
N VAL A 175 13.11 -6.29 1.76
CA VAL A 175 13.08 -7.00 0.48
C VAL A 175 13.49 -6.00 -0.60
N GLY A 176 14.52 -6.31 -1.36
CA GLY A 176 14.99 -5.48 -2.46
C GLY A 176 14.00 -5.50 -3.64
N PHE A 177 13.86 -4.39 -4.35
CA PHE A 177 12.98 -4.34 -5.53
C PHE A 177 13.28 -5.42 -6.57
N ARG A 178 14.56 -5.74 -6.79
CA ARG A 178 15.00 -6.75 -7.76
C ARG A 178 14.96 -8.18 -7.20
N GLU A 179 14.57 -8.35 -5.95
CA GLU A 179 14.33 -9.66 -5.32
C GLU A 179 12.87 -10.08 -5.44
N VAL A 180 12.00 -9.22 -5.97
CA VAL A 180 10.58 -9.50 -6.22
C VAL A 180 10.31 -9.38 -7.70
N GLU A 181 9.64 -10.35 -8.27
CA GLU A 181 9.16 -10.35 -9.65
C GLU A 181 7.64 -10.28 -9.68
N ILE A 182 7.11 -9.33 -10.43
CA ILE A 182 5.66 -9.14 -10.61
C ILE A 182 5.21 -9.85 -11.88
N HIS A 183 4.19 -10.69 -11.74
CA HIS A 183 3.58 -11.43 -12.84
C HIS A 183 2.17 -10.89 -13.09
N TRP A 184 2.03 -10.14 -14.17
CA TRP A 184 0.75 -9.58 -14.58
C TRP A 184 -0.17 -10.63 -15.17
N LEU A 185 -1.43 -10.65 -14.74
CA LEU A 185 -2.44 -11.55 -15.27
C LEU A 185 -3.05 -10.95 -16.54
N ALA A 186 -2.95 -11.68 -17.66
CA ALA A 186 -3.40 -11.21 -18.96
C ALA A 186 -4.89 -10.84 -18.95
N GLY A 187 -5.21 -9.65 -19.44
CA GLY A 187 -6.59 -9.13 -19.51
C GLY A 187 -7.19 -8.70 -18.17
N GLU A 188 -6.44 -8.79 -17.07
CA GLU A 188 -6.89 -8.39 -15.74
C GLU A 188 -6.02 -7.27 -15.19
N ARG A 189 -6.60 -6.40 -14.36
CA ARG A 189 -5.85 -5.46 -13.53
C ARG A 189 -5.37 -6.12 -12.24
N ALA A 190 -4.77 -7.29 -12.39
CA ALA A 190 -4.34 -8.14 -11.29
C ALA A 190 -2.94 -8.69 -11.55
N PHE A 191 -2.26 -9.04 -10.48
CA PHE A 191 -0.92 -9.62 -10.54
C PHE A 191 -0.70 -10.62 -9.39
N THR A 192 0.29 -11.46 -9.56
CA THR A 192 0.95 -12.22 -8.50
C THR A 192 2.38 -11.73 -8.38
N ALA A 193 3.07 -12.15 -7.34
CA ALA A 193 4.47 -11.83 -7.13
C ALA A 193 5.23 -13.09 -6.72
N SER A 194 6.50 -13.18 -7.11
CA SER A 194 7.42 -14.22 -6.67
C SER A 194 8.65 -13.61 -6.03
N TYR A 195 9.14 -14.27 -4.99
CA TYR A 195 10.42 -13.91 -4.39
C TYR A 195 11.55 -14.67 -5.08
N ILE A 196 12.49 -13.94 -5.66
CA ILE A 196 13.65 -14.48 -6.38
C ILE A 196 14.99 -14.22 -5.68
N GLY A 197 14.96 -13.63 -4.47
CA GLY A 197 16.13 -13.32 -3.68
C GLY A 197 16.63 -14.52 -2.87
N PRO A 198 17.73 -14.34 -2.11
CA PRO A 198 18.37 -15.42 -1.38
C PRO A 198 17.70 -15.80 -0.06
N ASN A 199 16.85 -14.93 0.50
CA ASN A 199 16.25 -15.16 1.82
C ASN A 199 14.90 -15.88 1.72
N ARG A 200 14.89 -17.18 2.09
CA ARG A 200 13.70 -18.04 1.99
C ARG A 200 12.50 -17.59 2.85
N GLU A 201 12.71 -16.81 3.91
CA GLU A 201 11.61 -16.27 4.73
C GLU A 201 10.72 -15.35 3.93
N ASN A 202 11.27 -14.68 2.92
CA ASN A 202 10.52 -13.78 2.03
C ASN A 202 9.64 -14.53 1.01
N ALA A 203 9.75 -15.86 0.88
CA ALA A 203 8.92 -16.67 -0.01
C ALA A 203 7.42 -16.68 0.38
N VAL A 204 7.06 -16.06 1.50
CA VAL A 204 5.65 -15.75 1.84
C VAL A 204 4.99 -14.90 0.76
N ILE A 205 5.76 -14.16 -0.04
CA ILE A 205 5.32 -13.36 -1.19
C ILE A 205 4.60 -14.23 -2.23
N ASP A 206 5.09 -15.43 -2.49
CA ASP A 206 4.60 -16.32 -3.56
C ASP A 206 3.14 -16.75 -3.37
N GLY A 207 2.62 -16.68 -2.15
CA GLY A 207 1.22 -16.95 -1.84
C GLY A 207 0.29 -15.73 -1.98
N GLY A 208 0.84 -14.57 -2.32
CA GLY A 208 0.10 -13.32 -2.37
C GLY A 208 -0.50 -13.01 -3.74
N ARG A 209 -1.49 -12.13 -3.73
CA ARG A 209 -2.20 -11.63 -4.92
C ARG A 209 -2.31 -10.13 -4.86
N GLY A 210 -2.31 -9.49 -6.03
CA GLY A 210 -2.43 -8.05 -6.15
C GLY A 210 -3.45 -7.61 -7.18
N ALA A 211 -3.85 -6.36 -7.05
CA ALA A 211 -4.69 -5.66 -8.02
C ALA A 211 -4.21 -4.21 -8.16
N VAL A 212 -4.29 -3.67 -9.36
CA VAL A 212 -4.01 -2.26 -9.61
C VAL A 212 -5.30 -1.48 -9.82
N PHE A 213 -5.25 -0.20 -9.53
CA PHE A 213 -6.35 0.74 -9.72
C PHE A 213 -5.81 2.10 -10.19
N VAL A 214 -6.69 2.90 -10.76
CA VAL A 214 -6.39 4.28 -11.16
C VAL A 214 -7.27 5.23 -10.33
N LEU A 215 -6.68 6.29 -9.83
CA LEU A 215 -7.37 7.32 -9.05
C LEU A 215 -6.83 8.70 -9.45
N ASP A 216 -7.63 9.48 -10.18
CA ASP A 216 -7.35 10.88 -10.53
C ASP A 216 -5.88 11.13 -10.94
N GLY A 217 -5.47 10.48 -12.04
CA GLY A 217 -4.11 10.60 -12.58
C GLY A 217 -3.01 9.88 -11.76
N HIS A 218 -3.37 9.10 -10.76
CA HIS A 218 -2.48 8.23 -10.01
C HIS A 218 -2.72 6.77 -10.40
N VAL A 219 -1.67 5.97 -10.26
CA VAL A 219 -1.72 4.51 -10.31
C VAL A 219 -1.45 4.00 -8.91
N GLY A 220 -2.30 3.11 -8.43
CA GLY A 220 -2.11 2.47 -7.16
C GLY A 220 -2.16 0.95 -7.28
N ALA A 221 -1.60 0.29 -6.29
CA ALA A 221 -1.59 -1.16 -6.16
C ALA A 221 -2.01 -1.60 -4.76
N LEU A 222 -2.76 -2.68 -4.71
CA LEU A 222 -3.06 -3.46 -3.52
C LEU A 222 -2.38 -4.80 -3.64
N PHE A 223 -1.78 -5.27 -2.54
CA PHE A 223 -1.28 -6.63 -2.43
C PHE A 223 -1.71 -7.23 -1.10
N TRP A 224 -2.09 -8.51 -1.11
CA TRP A 224 -2.52 -9.19 0.11
C TRP A 224 -2.05 -10.64 0.11
N ILE A 225 -1.84 -11.14 1.32
CA ILE A 225 -1.43 -12.52 1.61
C ILE A 225 -2.51 -13.11 2.50
N ASP A 226 -3.13 -14.19 2.03
CA ASP A 226 -4.11 -14.91 2.83
C ASP A 226 -3.41 -15.60 4.02
N ALA A 227 -4.07 -15.64 5.17
CA ALA A 227 -3.61 -16.43 6.29
C ALA A 227 -3.59 -17.91 5.87
N LYS A 228 -2.48 -18.61 6.16
CA LYS A 228 -2.48 -20.07 5.99
C LYS A 228 -3.54 -20.63 6.90
N GLY A 229 -4.49 -21.37 6.36
CA GLY A 229 -5.52 -22.02 7.15
C GLY A 229 -4.88 -22.84 8.28
N SER A 230 -5.30 -22.55 9.50
CA SER A 230 -5.02 -23.33 10.69
C SER A 230 -5.76 -24.65 10.66
#